data_20ddf2e189de922698066908962b6ba1
#
_entry.id   20ddf2e189de922698066908962b6ba1
#
_cell.length_a   1.000
_cell.length_b   1.000
_cell.length_c   1.000
_cell.angle_alpha   90.00
_cell.angle_beta   90.00
_cell.angle_gamma   90.00
#
_symmetry.space_group_name_H-M   'P 1'
#
loop_
_entity.id
_entity.type
_entity.pdbx_description
1 polymer ?
#
loop_
_entity_poly.entity_id
_entity_poly.type
_entity_poly.pdbx_seq_one_letter_code
_entity_poly.pdbx_strand_id
1 'polypeptide(L)'
;MKKFLFMAAALLAFAAPAANAQRVNTNSELKKLEKADATLLDVKKNTKAATWNAHGKAYTDAYMLPTKELAQNIPMVTLQMNVGEPQDMFQGEFQGQPVFVARYEYVDVYIDQAGIILGWSQSKAVKENLAETAIESYKKAYELDNKLGSKISDNTVTLAQALAEQGRALNGVGRYTEAANNFELAHRARQVVPTTTIDPSLIYNAGYINVLVASTATEGQVELYAKAEAQLKEAIEVGYKDEGMIYYYLFYCYYGQKSIDADKYLALAKNTLLDGIKLYPKNADILNALMTLYTSEDKAGDPAELVAMVESMLKEDPTNYDLWFGRGRVFNALQNYDECIKSFEKCVELRPADYEPNYFLGYFYVMKADAMNEALNNDPTITYEQRPAEDAKVNAVYAQAFPWFEKAHSINPSDIAAVEYLKALGFRLRDMDGMMDKYNKYNELFKQMQ
;
A
#
# COMPACT_ATOMS: atom_id res chain seq x y z
N MET A 1 22.03 -19.87 -12.24
CA MET A 1 21.59 -21.28 -12.34
C MET A 1 22.50 -22.27 -11.61
N LYS A 2 23.86 -22.25 -11.73
CA LYS A 2 24.72 -23.25 -11.04
C LYS A 2 24.77 -23.13 -9.50
N LYS A 3 24.58 -21.96 -8.89
CA LYS A 3 24.53 -21.77 -7.42
C LYS A 3 23.23 -22.25 -6.79
N PHE A 4 22.12 -22.20 -7.51
CA PHE A 4 20.82 -22.72 -7.07
C PHE A 4 20.80 -24.26 -6.93
N LEU A 5 21.51 -24.95 -7.78
CA LEU A 5 21.57 -26.42 -7.71
C LEU A 5 22.35 -26.94 -6.48
N PHE A 6 23.34 -26.16 -5.97
CA PHE A 6 24.16 -26.62 -4.83
C PHE A 6 23.41 -26.50 -3.48
N MET A 7 22.54 -25.51 -3.31
CA MET A 7 21.72 -25.37 -2.10
C MET A 7 20.52 -26.32 -2.08
N ALA A 8 19.88 -26.54 -3.24
CA ALA A 8 18.83 -27.55 -3.38
C ALA A 8 19.38 -28.98 -3.12
N ALA A 9 20.63 -29.27 -3.50
CA ALA A 9 21.28 -30.57 -3.23
C ALA A 9 21.63 -30.73 -1.74
N ALA A 10 22.01 -29.70 -1.03
CA ALA A 10 22.26 -29.75 0.42
C ALA A 10 20.98 -29.93 1.25
N LEU A 11 19.86 -29.37 0.80
CA LEU A 11 18.53 -29.51 1.44
C LEU A 11 17.86 -30.86 1.11
N LEU A 12 18.17 -31.47 -0.06
CA LEU A 12 17.62 -32.78 -0.45
C LEU A 12 18.37 -34.00 0.15
N ALA A 13 19.54 -33.77 0.77
CA ALA A 13 20.34 -34.87 1.37
C ALA A 13 19.82 -35.33 2.76
N PHE A 14 18.82 -34.69 3.33
CA PHE A 14 18.22 -35.04 4.63
C PHE A 14 16.79 -35.60 4.50
N ALA A 15 16.51 -36.40 3.49
CA ALA A 15 15.30 -37.21 3.46
C ALA A 15 15.42 -38.42 4.42
N ALA A 16 15.52 -38.13 5.72
CA ALA A 16 15.20 -39.13 6.73
C ALA A 16 13.67 -39.10 6.97
N PRO A 17 13.02 -40.23 7.31
CA PRO A 17 11.56 -40.30 7.35
C PRO A 17 11.01 -39.31 8.37
N ALA A 18 9.93 -38.62 7.98
CA ALA A 18 9.20 -37.56 8.67
C ALA A 18 8.58 -38.03 10.03
N ALA A 19 9.43 -38.40 11.00
CA ALA A 19 8.98 -38.89 12.30
C ALA A 19 8.91 -37.82 13.41
N ASN A 20 9.45 -36.60 13.18
CA ASN A 20 9.57 -35.58 14.21
C ASN A 20 9.25 -34.15 13.74
N ALA A 21 8.29 -33.96 12.83
CA ALA A 21 7.75 -32.65 12.57
C ALA A 21 7.21 -32.02 13.88
N GLN A 22 7.35 -30.72 14.06
CA GLN A 22 6.99 -29.95 15.26
C GLN A 22 5.85 -30.62 16.04
N ARG A 23 6.17 -31.29 17.15
CA ARG A 23 5.17 -31.90 18.03
C ARG A 23 4.60 -30.82 18.96
N VAL A 24 3.76 -29.94 18.39
CA VAL A 24 2.83 -29.19 19.24
C VAL A 24 1.97 -30.23 19.93
N ASN A 25 2.10 -30.34 21.25
CA ASN A 25 1.30 -31.31 22.01
C ASN A 25 -0.14 -30.82 22.17
N THR A 26 -0.84 -30.78 21.02
CA THR A 26 -2.22 -30.30 20.92
C THR A 26 -3.18 -31.10 21.80
N ASN A 27 -2.99 -32.41 21.96
CA ASN A 27 -3.83 -33.23 22.82
C ASN A 27 -3.76 -32.78 24.29
N SER A 28 -2.56 -32.43 24.78
CA SER A 28 -2.40 -31.89 26.12
C SER A 28 -3.07 -30.54 26.27
N GLU A 29 -2.91 -29.68 25.26
CA GLU A 29 -3.48 -28.33 25.27
C GLU A 29 -5.01 -28.36 25.17
N LEU A 30 -5.57 -29.15 24.26
CA LEU A 30 -7.04 -29.35 24.18
C LEU A 30 -7.64 -29.82 25.47
N LYS A 31 -6.99 -30.75 26.19
CA LYS A 31 -7.43 -31.19 27.54
C LYS A 31 -7.39 -30.07 28.58
N LYS A 32 -6.42 -29.13 28.47
CA LYS A 32 -6.39 -27.94 29.34
C LYS A 32 -7.55 -26.99 29.02
N LEU A 33 -7.88 -26.81 27.76
CA LEU A 33 -9.03 -26.01 27.35
C LEU A 33 -10.34 -26.64 27.82
N GLU A 34 -10.54 -27.95 27.60
CA GLU A 34 -11.71 -28.68 28.10
C GLU A 34 -11.88 -28.54 29.62
N LYS A 35 -10.77 -28.60 30.38
CA LYS A 35 -10.80 -28.40 31.85
C LYS A 35 -11.13 -26.96 32.20
N ALA A 36 -10.62 -25.97 31.43
CA ALA A 36 -10.92 -24.57 31.66
C ALA A 36 -12.40 -24.29 31.36
N ASP A 37 -12.95 -24.81 30.26
CA ASP A 37 -14.37 -24.74 29.90
C ASP A 37 -15.26 -25.38 30.96
N ALA A 38 -14.93 -26.58 31.39
CA ALA A 38 -15.66 -27.30 32.46
C ALA A 38 -15.66 -26.54 33.80
N THR A 39 -14.59 -25.78 34.10
CA THR A 39 -14.51 -24.93 35.27
C THR A 39 -15.52 -23.78 35.25
N LEU A 40 -15.86 -23.26 34.10
CA LEU A 40 -16.87 -22.20 33.92
C LEU A 40 -18.31 -22.74 34.07
N LEU A 41 -18.55 -24.05 33.94
CA LEU A 41 -19.85 -24.66 34.19
C LEU A 41 -20.18 -24.76 35.69
N ASP A 42 -19.17 -24.66 36.55
CA ASP A 42 -19.36 -24.62 38.00
C ASP A 42 -19.89 -23.26 38.47
N VAL A 43 -21.13 -23.21 38.92
CA VAL A 43 -21.85 -21.99 39.34
C VAL A 43 -21.13 -21.20 40.44
N LYS A 44 -20.31 -21.87 41.29
CA LYS A 44 -19.53 -21.20 42.35
C LYS A 44 -18.21 -20.60 41.81
N LYS A 45 -17.73 -21.13 40.71
CA LYS A 45 -16.44 -20.69 40.10
C LYS A 45 -16.64 -19.64 39.04
N ASN A 46 -17.70 -19.72 38.24
CA ASN A 46 -17.98 -18.77 37.17
C ASN A 46 -18.32 -17.34 37.64
N THR A 47 -18.62 -17.18 38.95
CA THR A 47 -18.80 -15.87 39.58
C THR A 47 -17.47 -15.21 39.98
N LYS A 48 -16.33 -15.87 39.80
CA LYS A 48 -15.01 -15.38 40.25
C LYS A 48 -14.21 -14.85 39.09
N ALA A 49 -13.77 -13.62 39.17
CA ALA A 49 -12.91 -12.98 38.18
C ALA A 49 -11.61 -13.77 37.89
N ALA A 50 -11.01 -14.38 38.95
CA ALA A 50 -9.81 -15.21 38.79
C ALA A 50 -10.04 -16.45 37.90
N THR A 51 -11.25 -17.02 37.90
CA THR A 51 -11.61 -18.15 37.04
C THR A 51 -11.65 -17.75 35.59
N TRP A 52 -12.30 -16.63 35.27
CA TRP A 52 -12.37 -16.07 33.91
C TRP A 52 -10.98 -15.61 33.38
N ASN A 53 -10.17 -15.00 34.26
CA ASN A 53 -8.80 -14.63 33.89
C ASN A 53 -7.94 -15.88 33.57
N ALA A 54 -8.08 -16.95 34.37
CA ALA A 54 -7.39 -18.23 34.11
C ALA A 54 -7.88 -18.91 32.82
N HIS A 55 -9.18 -18.81 32.51
CA HIS A 55 -9.76 -19.30 31.26
C HIS A 55 -9.19 -18.52 30.07
N GLY A 56 -9.20 -17.18 30.09
CA GLY A 56 -8.62 -16.37 29.05
C GLY A 56 -7.14 -16.70 28.83
N LYS A 57 -6.37 -16.88 29.92
CA LYS A 57 -4.97 -17.29 29.82
C LYS A 57 -4.75 -18.62 29.13
N ALA A 58 -5.58 -19.64 29.45
CA ALA A 58 -5.49 -20.96 28.81
C ALA A 58 -5.71 -20.84 27.29
N TYR A 59 -6.67 -20.01 26.86
CA TYR A 59 -6.93 -19.76 25.45
C TYR A 59 -5.83 -18.94 24.76
N THR A 60 -5.22 -17.98 25.46
CA THR A 60 -4.01 -17.25 24.98
C THR A 60 -2.83 -18.20 24.80
N ASP A 61 -2.57 -19.07 25.81
CA ASP A 61 -1.46 -20.04 25.75
C ASP A 61 -1.65 -21.02 24.56
N ALA A 62 -2.88 -21.44 24.29
CA ALA A 62 -3.22 -22.29 23.15
C ALA A 62 -3.07 -21.57 21.81
N TYR A 63 -3.43 -20.29 21.73
CA TYR A 63 -3.22 -19.45 20.52
C TYR A 63 -1.72 -19.32 20.19
N MET A 64 -0.89 -19.10 21.21
CA MET A 64 0.56 -18.90 21.05
C MET A 64 1.34 -20.22 20.86
N LEU A 65 0.74 -21.36 21.18
CA LEU A 65 1.44 -22.65 21.21
C LEU A 65 2.18 -22.98 19.90
N PRO A 66 1.61 -22.80 18.70
CA PRO A 66 2.29 -23.11 17.44
C PRO A 66 3.55 -22.30 17.15
N THR A 67 3.66 -21.09 17.72
CA THR A 67 4.74 -20.14 17.43
C THR A 67 5.76 -19.97 18.56
N LYS A 68 5.57 -20.66 19.67
CA LYS A 68 6.30 -20.48 20.92
C LYS A 68 7.83 -20.69 20.78
N GLU A 69 8.24 -21.63 19.94
CA GLU A 69 9.67 -21.98 19.75
C GLU A 69 10.30 -21.26 18.55
N LEU A 70 9.53 -20.37 17.89
CA LEU A 70 9.99 -19.65 16.71
C LEU A 70 10.71 -18.35 17.10
N ALA A 71 11.82 -18.06 16.41
CA ALA A 71 12.54 -16.81 16.52
C ALA A 71 13.02 -16.36 15.15
N GLN A 72 13.00 -15.05 14.91
CA GLN A 72 13.54 -14.45 13.68
C GLN A 72 15.07 -14.30 13.77
N ASN A 73 15.69 -14.16 12.61
CA ASN A 73 17.12 -13.94 12.47
C ASN A 73 18.01 -15.07 13.03
N ILE A 74 17.47 -16.28 13.14
CA ILE A 74 18.24 -17.48 13.49
C ILE A 74 18.32 -18.42 12.28
N PRO A 75 19.40 -19.23 12.17
CA PRO A 75 19.47 -20.26 11.14
C PRO A 75 18.35 -21.29 11.29
N MET A 76 17.76 -21.72 10.16
CA MET A 76 16.73 -22.75 10.12
C MET A 76 17.15 -24.05 10.82
N VAL A 77 18.44 -24.42 10.71
CA VAL A 77 18.99 -25.59 11.41
C VAL A 77 18.83 -25.53 12.93
N THR A 78 18.86 -24.32 13.53
CA THR A 78 18.61 -24.15 14.96
C THR A 78 17.17 -24.48 15.33
N LEU A 79 16.21 -24.09 14.49
CA LEU A 79 14.81 -24.46 14.68
C LEU A 79 14.63 -25.97 14.53
N GLN A 80 15.21 -26.58 13.49
CA GLN A 80 15.13 -28.02 13.25
C GLN A 80 15.66 -28.85 14.43
N MET A 81 16.72 -28.41 15.10
CA MET A 81 17.23 -29.05 16.31
C MET A 81 16.21 -29.08 17.46
N ASN A 82 15.34 -28.07 17.56
CA ASN A 82 14.36 -27.93 18.64
C ASN A 82 13.03 -28.59 18.32
N VAL A 83 12.54 -28.47 17.07
CA VAL A 83 11.19 -28.87 16.68
C VAL A 83 11.16 -29.99 15.63
N GLY A 84 12.32 -30.40 15.09
CA GLY A 84 12.43 -31.42 14.05
C GLY A 84 12.32 -30.88 12.63
N GLU A 85 12.30 -31.81 11.66
CA GLU A 85 12.22 -31.47 10.24
C GLU A 85 10.83 -30.98 9.85
N PRO A 86 10.72 -30.06 8.86
CA PRO A 86 9.43 -29.66 8.31
C PRO A 86 8.76 -30.81 7.54
N GLN A 87 7.44 -30.75 7.41
CA GLN A 87 6.66 -31.70 6.62
C GLN A 87 6.90 -31.55 5.12
N ASP A 88 7.16 -30.31 4.69
CA ASP A 88 7.41 -29.95 3.28
C ASP A 88 8.26 -28.68 3.19
N MET A 89 8.96 -28.52 2.05
CA MET A 89 9.70 -27.31 1.70
C MET A 89 9.47 -26.95 0.24
N PHE A 90 9.08 -25.70 0.00
CA PHE A 90 8.80 -25.20 -1.34
C PHE A 90 9.22 -23.73 -1.50
N GLN A 91 9.22 -23.23 -2.72
CA GLN A 91 9.47 -21.81 -3.00
C GLN A 91 8.18 -21.01 -2.81
N GLY A 92 8.31 -19.82 -2.23
CA GLY A 92 7.22 -18.89 -2.01
C GLY A 92 7.71 -17.45 -2.02
N GLU A 93 6.87 -16.56 -1.53
CA GLU A 93 7.15 -15.14 -1.42
C GLU A 93 6.84 -14.66 0.00
N PHE A 94 7.69 -13.76 0.52
CA PHE A 94 7.48 -13.08 1.79
C PHE A 94 7.90 -11.62 1.64
N GLN A 95 6.97 -10.69 1.85
CA GLN A 95 7.18 -9.25 1.68
C GLN A 95 7.72 -8.87 0.28
N GLY A 96 7.20 -9.51 -0.77
CA GLY A 96 7.61 -9.26 -2.15
C GLY A 96 8.98 -9.86 -2.53
N GLN A 97 9.59 -10.66 -1.65
CA GLN A 97 10.88 -11.30 -1.91
C GLN A 97 10.73 -12.81 -2.04
N PRO A 98 11.44 -13.46 -3.00
CA PRO A 98 11.46 -14.90 -3.12
C PRO A 98 12.13 -15.55 -1.90
N VAL A 99 11.47 -16.55 -1.30
CA VAL A 99 11.91 -17.26 -0.10
C VAL A 99 11.71 -18.77 -0.24
N PHE A 100 12.34 -19.55 0.65
CA PHE A 100 11.93 -20.92 0.93
C PHE A 100 10.90 -20.93 2.05
N VAL A 101 9.87 -21.77 1.91
CA VAL A 101 8.82 -21.97 2.91
C VAL A 101 8.96 -23.36 3.49
N ALA A 102 9.25 -23.46 4.79
CA ALA A 102 9.27 -24.72 5.51
C ALA A 102 7.93 -24.90 6.23
N ARG A 103 7.15 -25.88 5.79
CA ARG A 103 5.82 -26.16 6.32
C ARG A 103 5.88 -27.13 7.49
N TYR A 104 5.38 -26.69 8.62
CA TYR A 104 5.08 -27.53 9.79
C TYR A 104 3.57 -27.70 9.94
N GLU A 105 3.14 -28.50 10.90
CA GLU A 105 1.70 -28.82 11.06
C GLU A 105 0.80 -27.60 11.25
N TYR A 106 1.28 -26.55 11.94
CA TYR A 106 0.49 -25.36 12.29
C TYR A 106 1.06 -24.06 11.77
N VAL A 107 2.27 -24.06 11.22
CA VAL A 107 2.96 -22.85 10.77
C VAL A 107 3.74 -23.08 9.49
N ASP A 108 3.79 -22.08 8.66
CA ASP A 108 4.73 -21.93 7.56
C ASP A 108 5.84 -20.96 8.02
N VAL A 109 7.10 -21.37 7.89
CA VAL A 109 8.29 -20.61 8.26
C VAL A 109 8.97 -20.13 6.99
N TYR A 110 9.22 -18.83 6.88
CA TYR A 110 9.82 -18.17 5.71
C TYR A 110 11.30 -17.97 5.92
N ILE A 111 12.11 -18.44 4.96
CA ILE A 111 13.56 -18.57 5.08
C ILE A 111 14.21 -17.93 3.86
N ASP A 112 15.23 -17.10 4.08
CA ASP A 112 15.99 -16.50 2.99
C ASP A 112 16.92 -17.50 2.28
N GLN A 113 17.62 -17.02 1.26
CA GLN A 113 18.58 -17.85 0.50
C GLN A 113 19.80 -18.29 1.31
N ALA A 114 20.08 -17.64 2.44
CA ALA A 114 21.17 -18.00 3.36
C ALA A 114 20.72 -19.01 4.44
N GLY A 115 19.46 -19.37 4.48
CA GLY A 115 18.90 -20.30 5.46
C GLY A 115 18.51 -19.63 6.77
N ILE A 116 18.32 -18.30 6.78
CA ILE A 116 17.92 -17.52 7.97
C ILE A 116 16.41 -17.35 8.00
N ILE A 117 15.80 -17.54 9.16
CA ILE A 117 14.36 -17.36 9.37
C ILE A 117 14.03 -15.86 9.34
N LEU A 118 13.20 -15.47 8.38
CA LEU A 118 12.67 -14.11 8.22
C LEU A 118 11.39 -13.87 9.00
N GLY A 119 10.55 -14.91 9.13
CA GLY A 119 9.26 -14.84 9.80
C GLY A 119 8.47 -16.14 9.66
N TRP A 120 7.24 -16.12 10.14
CA TRP A 120 6.32 -17.25 10.05
C TRP A 120 4.87 -16.79 10.03
N SER A 121 3.98 -17.62 9.51
CA SER A 121 2.55 -17.43 9.65
C SER A 121 1.86 -18.71 10.12
N GLN A 122 0.81 -18.60 10.93
CA GLN A 122 -0.03 -19.74 11.23
C GLN A 122 -0.78 -20.20 9.97
N SER A 123 -0.64 -21.48 9.63
CA SER A 123 -1.37 -22.13 8.55
C SER A 123 -2.61 -22.84 9.03
N LYS A 124 -2.67 -23.17 10.34
CA LYS A 124 -3.76 -23.90 10.98
C LYS A 124 -3.90 -23.49 12.46
N ALA A 125 -5.10 -23.28 12.92
CA ALA A 125 -5.38 -23.06 14.35
C ALA A 125 -5.43 -24.37 15.12
N VAL A 126 -5.00 -24.36 16.38
CA VAL A 126 -5.15 -25.51 17.31
C VAL A 126 -6.63 -25.76 17.64
N LYS A 127 -7.40 -24.70 17.78
CA LYS A 127 -8.86 -24.65 17.95
C LYS A 127 -9.36 -23.34 17.36
N GLU A 128 -10.57 -23.28 16.87
CA GLU A 128 -11.18 -22.06 16.36
C GLU A 128 -11.47 -21.04 17.47
N ASN A 129 -11.50 -19.77 17.13
CA ASN A 129 -11.88 -18.63 17.98
C ASN A 129 -11.08 -18.52 19.30
N LEU A 130 -9.81 -18.94 19.29
CA LEU A 130 -8.98 -18.91 20.51
C LEU A 130 -8.78 -17.48 21.04
N ALA A 131 -8.47 -16.55 20.18
CA ALA A 131 -8.20 -15.15 20.55
C ALA A 131 -9.47 -14.43 21.01
N GLU A 132 -10.57 -14.60 20.28
CA GLU A 132 -11.88 -14.04 20.62
C GLU A 132 -12.34 -14.55 21.99
N THR A 133 -12.26 -15.86 22.22
CA THR A 133 -12.64 -16.48 23.50
C THR A 133 -11.77 -15.96 24.65
N ALA A 134 -10.47 -15.79 24.42
CA ALA A 134 -9.58 -15.21 25.41
C ALA A 134 -9.98 -13.75 25.76
N ILE A 135 -10.24 -12.91 24.76
CA ILE A 135 -10.64 -11.52 24.94
C ILE A 135 -11.94 -11.40 25.74
N GLU A 136 -12.98 -12.17 25.36
CA GLU A 136 -14.26 -12.16 26.09
C GLU A 136 -14.11 -12.66 27.53
N SER A 137 -13.22 -13.64 27.76
CA SER A 137 -12.94 -14.13 29.11
C SER A 137 -12.25 -13.08 29.98
N TYR A 138 -11.28 -12.35 29.41
CA TYR A 138 -10.61 -11.26 30.12
C TYR A 138 -11.56 -10.09 30.39
N LYS A 139 -12.43 -9.75 29.43
CA LYS A 139 -13.47 -8.76 29.62
C LYS A 139 -14.39 -9.12 30.78
N LYS A 140 -14.87 -10.37 30.79
CA LYS A 140 -15.70 -10.90 31.91
C LYS A 140 -14.97 -10.88 33.23
N ALA A 141 -13.70 -11.23 33.27
CA ALA A 141 -12.87 -11.15 34.48
C ALA A 141 -12.79 -9.70 35.01
N TYR A 142 -12.57 -8.74 34.15
CA TYR A 142 -12.49 -7.31 34.52
C TYR A 142 -13.83 -6.77 35.04
N GLU A 143 -14.95 -7.14 34.39
CA GLU A 143 -16.30 -6.79 34.83
C GLU A 143 -16.63 -7.33 36.24
N LEU A 144 -16.16 -8.53 36.56
CA LEU A 144 -16.40 -9.16 37.86
C LEU A 144 -15.52 -8.58 38.98
N ASP A 145 -14.29 -8.23 38.71
CA ASP A 145 -13.37 -7.60 39.65
C ASP A 145 -12.29 -6.78 38.95
N ASN A 146 -12.47 -5.48 38.89
CA ASN A 146 -11.53 -4.56 38.26
C ASN A 146 -10.21 -4.41 39.04
N LYS A 147 -10.10 -4.88 40.28
CA LYS A 147 -8.83 -4.91 41.04
C LYS A 147 -7.82 -5.86 40.42
N LEU A 148 -8.26 -6.82 39.60
CA LEU A 148 -7.39 -7.67 38.79
C LEU A 148 -6.89 -7.00 37.51
N GLY A 149 -7.17 -5.73 37.29
CA GLY A 149 -6.88 -5.01 36.05
C GLY A 149 -5.45 -5.12 35.59
N SER A 150 -4.45 -4.95 36.48
CA SER A 150 -3.03 -5.08 36.12
C SER A 150 -2.71 -6.47 35.55
N LYS A 151 -3.15 -7.53 36.23
CA LYS A 151 -2.89 -8.91 35.80
C LYS A 151 -3.62 -9.27 34.51
N ILE A 152 -4.83 -8.74 34.33
CA ILE A 152 -5.60 -8.92 33.08
C ILE A 152 -4.91 -8.15 31.95
N SER A 153 -4.46 -6.92 32.20
CA SER A 153 -3.71 -6.11 31.24
C SER A 153 -2.44 -6.82 30.75
N ASP A 154 -1.65 -7.43 31.66
CA ASP A 154 -0.44 -8.18 31.27
C ASP A 154 -0.78 -9.33 30.30
N ASN A 155 -1.85 -10.06 30.56
CA ASN A 155 -2.29 -11.16 29.71
C ASN A 155 -2.83 -10.66 28.35
N THR A 156 -3.63 -9.60 28.35
CA THR A 156 -4.18 -9.04 27.11
C THR A 156 -3.13 -8.36 26.26
N VAL A 157 -2.12 -7.75 26.87
CA VAL A 157 -0.94 -7.22 26.17
C VAL A 157 -0.15 -8.34 25.50
N THR A 158 0.07 -9.45 26.20
CA THR A 158 0.73 -10.64 25.64
C THR A 158 -0.03 -11.19 24.44
N LEU A 159 -1.36 -11.35 24.54
CA LEU A 159 -2.20 -11.79 23.42
C LEU A 159 -2.15 -10.79 22.25
N ALA A 160 -2.24 -9.48 22.53
CA ALA A 160 -2.21 -8.45 21.52
C ALA A 160 -0.88 -8.44 20.75
N GLN A 161 0.25 -8.65 21.42
CA GLN A 161 1.55 -8.76 20.77
C GLN A 161 1.61 -9.96 19.83
N ALA A 162 1.18 -11.13 20.28
CA ALA A 162 1.16 -12.34 19.43
C ALA A 162 0.24 -12.17 18.21
N LEU A 163 -0.93 -11.56 18.38
CA LEU A 163 -1.86 -11.25 17.30
C LEU A 163 -1.25 -10.26 16.30
N ALA A 164 -0.60 -9.20 16.78
CA ALA A 164 0.04 -8.22 15.93
C ALA A 164 1.23 -8.81 15.13
N GLU A 165 2.03 -9.68 15.74
CA GLU A 165 3.10 -10.43 15.05
C GLU A 165 2.54 -11.31 13.93
N GLN A 166 1.49 -12.06 14.23
CA GLN A 166 0.80 -12.88 13.24
C GLN A 166 0.16 -12.01 12.15
N GLY A 167 -0.44 -10.86 12.49
CA GLY A 167 -0.98 -9.91 11.52
C GLY A 167 0.08 -9.39 10.54
N ARG A 168 1.27 -9.03 11.04
CA ARG A 168 2.39 -8.60 10.18
C ARG A 168 2.86 -9.72 9.25
N ALA A 169 3.00 -10.94 9.74
CA ALA A 169 3.42 -12.08 8.95
C ALA A 169 2.40 -12.41 7.83
N LEU A 170 1.11 -12.43 8.17
CA LEU A 170 0.03 -12.66 7.22
C LEU A 170 -0.05 -11.56 6.13
N ASN A 171 0.14 -10.31 6.52
CA ASN A 171 0.25 -9.21 5.56
C ASN A 171 1.44 -9.40 4.61
N GLY A 172 2.58 -9.83 5.13
CA GLY A 172 3.79 -10.10 4.35
C GLY A 172 3.66 -11.23 3.33
N VAL A 173 2.67 -12.11 3.47
CA VAL A 173 2.37 -13.19 2.51
C VAL A 173 1.07 -13.00 1.74
N GLY A 174 0.48 -11.79 1.79
CA GLY A 174 -0.73 -11.45 1.03
C GLY A 174 -2.04 -12.02 1.59
N ARG A 175 -2.04 -12.59 2.81
CA ARG A 175 -3.27 -13.06 3.50
C ARG A 175 -3.95 -11.89 4.22
N TYR A 176 -4.35 -10.89 3.45
CA TYR A 176 -4.77 -9.57 3.95
C TYR A 176 -5.98 -9.62 4.88
N THR A 177 -7.01 -10.40 4.55
CA THR A 177 -8.22 -10.50 5.39
C THR A 177 -7.89 -11.03 6.79
N GLU A 178 -7.04 -12.04 6.86
CA GLU A 178 -6.62 -12.63 8.14
C GLU A 178 -5.68 -11.69 8.90
N ALA A 179 -4.82 -10.96 8.17
CA ALA A 179 -3.95 -9.94 8.76
C ALA A 179 -4.76 -8.83 9.43
N ALA A 180 -5.75 -8.27 8.73
CA ALA A 180 -6.64 -7.24 9.25
C ALA A 180 -7.40 -7.71 10.51
N ASN A 181 -7.92 -8.94 10.48
CA ASN A 181 -8.61 -9.53 11.64
C ASN A 181 -7.69 -9.69 12.86
N ASN A 182 -6.44 -10.10 12.65
CA ASN A 182 -5.48 -10.22 13.74
C ASN A 182 -5.13 -8.85 14.36
N PHE A 183 -4.95 -7.82 13.56
CA PHE A 183 -4.72 -6.47 14.07
C PHE A 183 -5.94 -5.91 14.82
N GLU A 184 -7.15 -6.14 14.34
CA GLU A 184 -8.39 -5.76 15.01
C GLU A 184 -8.53 -6.46 16.37
N LEU A 185 -8.28 -7.78 16.42
CA LEU A 185 -8.29 -8.54 17.67
C LEU A 185 -7.20 -8.08 18.65
N ALA A 186 -6.01 -7.73 18.15
CA ALA A 186 -4.94 -7.15 18.96
C ALA A 186 -5.37 -5.83 19.61
N HIS A 187 -6.02 -4.97 18.84
CA HIS A 187 -6.58 -3.71 19.34
C HIS A 187 -7.67 -3.97 20.41
N ARG A 188 -8.64 -4.84 20.13
CA ARG A 188 -9.69 -5.22 21.08
C ARG A 188 -9.12 -5.80 22.37
N ALA A 189 -8.07 -6.60 22.31
CA ALA A 189 -7.40 -7.12 23.49
C ALA A 189 -6.84 -5.99 24.37
N ARG A 190 -6.25 -4.95 23.77
CA ARG A 190 -5.75 -3.77 24.50
C ARG A 190 -6.86 -2.93 25.14
N GLN A 191 -8.07 -2.95 24.61
CA GLN A 191 -9.22 -2.20 25.13
C GLN A 191 -9.90 -2.86 26.33
N VAL A 192 -9.61 -4.12 26.66
CA VAL A 192 -10.27 -4.85 27.76
C VAL A 192 -10.12 -4.14 29.11
N VAL A 193 -8.94 -3.59 29.37
CA VAL A 193 -8.67 -2.84 30.60
C VAL A 193 -8.43 -1.37 30.23
N PRO A 194 -9.29 -0.43 30.67
CA PRO A 194 -9.21 0.98 30.27
C PRO A 194 -7.88 1.68 30.58
N THR A 195 -7.13 1.20 31.56
CA THR A 195 -5.81 1.75 31.93
C THR A 195 -4.67 1.17 31.11
N THR A 196 -4.93 0.19 30.22
CA THR A 196 -3.92 -0.37 29.30
C THR A 196 -3.61 0.67 28.24
N THR A 197 -2.33 0.90 27.98
CA THR A 197 -1.92 1.79 26.88
C THR A 197 -2.38 1.22 25.54
N ILE A 198 -3.16 1.99 24.82
CA ILE A 198 -3.58 1.65 23.47
C ILE A 198 -2.40 1.89 22.53
N ASP A 199 -2.17 0.95 21.61
CA ASP A 199 -1.28 1.13 20.48
C ASP A 199 -2.14 1.48 19.24
N PRO A 200 -2.15 2.76 18.82
CA PRO A 200 -3.02 3.20 17.72
C PRO A 200 -2.68 2.54 16.38
N SER A 201 -1.46 2.04 16.22
CA SER A 201 -1.03 1.38 14.99
C SER A 201 -1.78 0.07 14.72
N LEU A 202 -2.31 -0.57 15.76
CA LEU A 202 -3.05 -1.82 15.62
C LEU A 202 -4.33 -1.63 14.81
N ILE A 203 -5.16 -0.66 15.21
CA ILE A 203 -6.43 -0.40 14.51
C ILE A 203 -6.20 0.32 13.18
N TYR A 204 -5.14 1.14 13.07
CA TYR A 204 -4.71 1.71 11.79
C TYR A 204 -4.35 0.61 10.79
N ASN A 205 -3.52 -0.37 11.18
CA ASN A 205 -3.13 -1.47 10.30
C ASN A 205 -4.33 -2.31 9.86
N ALA A 206 -5.30 -2.56 10.75
CA ALA A 206 -6.54 -3.23 10.39
C ALA A 206 -7.32 -2.44 9.32
N GLY A 207 -7.45 -1.13 9.50
CA GLY A 207 -8.17 -0.24 8.58
C GLY A 207 -7.48 -0.14 7.22
N TYR A 208 -6.19 0.15 7.21
CA TYR A 208 -5.39 0.27 5.98
C TYR A 208 -5.42 -1.04 5.16
N ILE A 209 -5.25 -2.20 5.82
CA ILE A 209 -5.29 -3.49 5.13
C ILE A 209 -6.70 -3.78 4.59
N ASN A 210 -7.77 -3.42 5.33
CA ASN A 210 -9.14 -3.55 4.85
C ASN A 210 -9.42 -2.65 3.62
N VAL A 211 -8.76 -1.49 3.47
CA VAL A 211 -8.80 -0.71 2.21
C VAL A 211 -8.20 -1.53 1.06
N LEU A 212 -7.07 -2.20 1.27
CA LEU A 212 -6.46 -3.05 0.25
C LEU A 212 -7.37 -4.22 -0.12
N VAL A 213 -7.97 -4.90 0.87
CA VAL A 213 -8.95 -5.98 0.63
C VAL A 213 -10.14 -5.46 -0.17
N ALA A 214 -10.71 -4.31 0.23
CA ALA A 214 -11.84 -3.69 -0.46
C ALA A 214 -11.52 -3.33 -1.90
N SER A 215 -10.31 -2.83 -2.19
CA SER A 215 -9.91 -2.39 -3.54
C SER A 215 -9.87 -3.55 -4.56
N THR A 216 -9.68 -4.78 -4.10
CA THR A 216 -9.59 -5.99 -4.94
C THR A 216 -10.81 -6.91 -4.82
N ALA A 217 -11.71 -6.63 -3.88
CA ALA A 217 -12.91 -7.44 -3.67
C ALA A 217 -13.88 -7.34 -4.85
N THR A 218 -14.43 -8.48 -5.27
CA THR A 218 -15.47 -8.56 -6.30
C THR A 218 -16.87 -8.43 -5.73
N GLU A 219 -17.04 -8.72 -4.43
CA GLU A 219 -18.31 -8.64 -3.70
C GLU A 219 -18.09 -8.01 -2.31
N GLY A 220 -19.11 -7.38 -1.75
CA GLY A 220 -19.05 -6.78 -0.42
C GLY A 220 -18.07 -5.59 -0.30
N GLN A 221 -17.69 -4.99 -1.42
CA GLN A 221 -16.68 -3.92 -1.46
C GLN A 221 -17.09 -2.71 -0.61
N VAL A 222 -18.35 -2.32 -0.68
CA VAL A 222 -18.91 -1.17 0.05
C VAL A 222 -18.84 -1.39 1.57
N GLU A 223 -19.22 -2.58 2.04
CA GLU A 223 -19.17 -2.97 3.45
C GLU A 223 -17.74 -3.04 3.97
N LEU A 224 -16.81 -3.51 3.15
CA LEU A 224 -15.38 -3.53 3.49
C LEU A 224 -14.81 -2.11 3.62
N TYR A 225 -15.15 -1.19 2.71
CA TYR A 225 -14.77 0.22 2.84
C TYR A 225 -15.40 0.89 4.06
N ALA A 226 -16.67 0.60 4.37
CA ALA A 226 -17.32 1.11 5.58
C ALA A 226 -16.65 0.59 6.87
N LYS A 227 -16.24 -0.68 6.89
CA LYS A 227 -15.46 -1.26 8.00
C LYS A 227 -14.10 -0.56 8.14
N ALA A 228 -13.37 -0.39 7.04
CA ALA A 228 -12.08 0.30 7.02
C ALA A 228 -12.21 1.76 7.48
N GLU A 229 -13.24 2.48 7.04
CA GLU A 229 -13.55 3.84 7.48
C GLU A 229 -13.68 3.92 9.00
N ALA A 230 -14.48 3.04 9.60
CA ALA A 230 -14.68 3.01 11.05
C ALA A 230 -13.36 2.80 11.80
N GLN A 231 -12.53 1.86 11.33
CA GLN A 231 -11.24 1.53 11.93
C GLN A 231 -10.21 2.67 11.82
N LEU A 232 -10.14 3.34 10.66
CA LEU A 232 -9.24 4.48 10.46
C LEU A 232 -9.67 5.70 11.27
N LYS A 233 -10.98 5.94 11.41
CA LYS A 233 -11.50 6.99 12.32
C LYS A 233 -11.14 6.69 13.76
N GLU A 234 -11.33 5.47 14.22
CA GLU A 234 -10.95 5.05 15.56
C GLU A 234 -9.43 5.21 15.77
N ALA A 235 -8.61 4.92 14.77
CA ALA A 235 -7.16 5.14 14.84
C ALA A 235 -6.81 6.62 15.11
N ILE A 236 -7.50 7.57 14.46
CA ILE A 236 -7.33 9.00 14.72
C ILE A 236 -7.78 9.36 16.14
N GLU A 237 -8.93 8.85 16.59
CA GLU A 237 -9.48 9.11 17.93
C GLU A 237 -8.56 8.62 19.05
N VAL A 238 -7.89 7.46 18.87
CA VAL A 238 -6.92 6.93 19.83
C VAL A 238 -5.52 7.49 19.65
N GLY A 239 -5.34 8.48 18.76
CA GLY A 239 -4.14 9.29 18.65
C GLY A 239 -3.10 8.79 17.64
N TYR A 240 -3.50 7.99 16.63
CA TYR A 240 -2.59 7.63 15.54
C TYR A 240 -2.13 8.87 14.78
N LYS A 241 -0.84 8.94 14.50
CA LYS A 241 -0.22 10.00 13.72
C LYS A 241 0.81 9.40 12.78
N ASP A 242 0.70 9.78 11.53
CA ASP A 242 1.67 9.49 10.48
C ASP A 242 1.91 10.76 9.64
N GLU A 243 2.56 10.62 8.51
CA GLU A 243 2.80 11.73 7.56
C GLU A 243 1.58 12.01 6.65
N GLY A 244 0.37 11.67 7.12
CA GLY A 244 -0.90 11.98 6.43
C GLY A 244 -1.50 10.81 5.65
N MET A 245 -0.88 9.64 5.62
CA MET A 245 -1.39 8.48 4.87
C MET A 245 -2.77 8.04 5.33
N ILE A 246 -3.13 8.26 6.60
CA ILE A 246 -4.47 7.94 7.11
C ILE A 246 -5.57 8.71 6.37
N TYR A 247 -5.32 9.97 5.96
CA TYR A 247 -6.27 10.78 5.17
C TYR A 247 -6.40 10.24 3.75
N TYR A 248 -5.32 9.75 3.17
CA TYR A 248 -5.31 9.09 1.88
C TYR A 248 -6.14 7.80 1.89
N TYR A 249 -6.01 6.94 2.91
CA TYR A 249 -6.83 5.74 3.03
C TYR A 249 -8.30 6.04 3.37
N LEU A 250 -8.59 7.04 4.20
CA LEU A 250 -9.96 7.49 4.43
C LEU A 250 -10.63 8.02 3.16
N PHE A 251 -9.88 8.73 2.31
CA PHE A 251 -10.37 9.11 0.98
C PHE A 251 -10.85 7.88 0.19
N TYR A 252 -10.06 6.80 0.13
CA TYR A 252 -10.49 5.57 -0.56
C TYR A 252 -11.73 4.95 0.07
N CYS A 253 -11.86 4.98 1.39
CA CYS A 253 -13.05 4.50 2.06
C CYS A 253 -14.30 5.25 1.60
N TYR A 254 -14.24 6.58 1.55
CA TYR A 254 -15.37 7.38 1.06
C TYR A 254 -15.61 7.21 -0.43
N TYR A 255 -14.55 7.27 -1.22
CA TYR A 255 -14.65 7.12 -2.67
C TYR A 255 -15.22 5.74 -3.07
N GLY A 256 -14.85 4.68 -2.37
CA GLY A 256 -15.38 3.34 -2.58
C GLY A 256 -16.86 3.17 -2.19
N GLN A 257 -17.40 4.08 -1.35
CA GLN A 257 -18.80 4.09 -0.94
C GLN A 257 -19.68 5.02 -1.79
N LYS A 258 -19.13 5.68 -2.83
CA LYS A 258 -19.88 6.67 -3.65
C LYS A 258 -21.10 6.11 -4.36
N SER A 259 -21.21 4.79 -4.55
CA SER A 259 -22.38 4.14 -5.13
C SER A 259 -23.63 4.20 -4.22
N ILE A 260 -23.47 4.43 -2.91
CA ILE A 260 -24.59 4.61 -1.96
C ILE A 260 -25.23 5.99 -2.14
N ASP A 261 -24.41 7.02 -2.17
CA ASP A 261 -24.80 8.43 -2.28
C ASP A 261 -23.58 9.21 -2.79
N ALA A 262 -23.56 9.47 -4.10
CA ALA A 262 -22.41 10.09 -4.74
C ALA A 262 -22.12 11.50 -4.20
N ASP A 263 -23.16 12.32 -3.97
CA ASP A 263 -22.97 13.69 -3.50
C ASP A 263 -22.36 13.73 -2.09
N LYS A 264 -22.88 12.89 -1.19
CA LYS A 264 -22.38 12.76 0.17
C LYS A 264 -20.96 12.25 0.21
N TYR A 265 -20.70 11.12 -0.44
CA TYR A 265 -19.42 10.45 -0.30
C TYR A 265 -18.28 11.11 -1.09
N LEU A 266 -18.56 11.76 -2.24
CA LEU A 266 -17.57 12.59 -2.92
C LEU A 266 -17.23 13.86 -2.12
N ALA A 267 -18.22 14.47 -1.44
CA ALA A 267 -17.95 15.58 -0.54
C ALA A 267 -17.09 15.17 0.67
N LEU A 268 -17.35 14.00 1.27
CA LEU A 268 -16.53 13.45 2.36
C LEU A 268 -15.10 13.14 1.87
N ALA A 269 -14.95 12.51 0.71
CA ALA A 269 -13.68 12.20 0.09
C ALA A 269 -12.85 13.48 -0.15
N LYS A 270 -13.46 14.50 -0.76
CA LYS A 270 -12.83 15.81 -1.01
C LYS A 270 -12.37 16.47 0.29
N ASN A 271 -13.28 16.59 1.27
CA ASN A 271 -12.98 17.29 2.53
C ASN A 271 -11.87 16.57 3.30
N THR A 272 -11.86 15.24 3.30
CA THR A 272 -10.79 14.45 3.93
C THR A 272 -9.42 14.75 3.32
N LEU A 273 -9.31 14.80 2.00
CA LEU A 273 -8.06 15.17 1.34
C LEU A 273 -7.67 16.63 1.60
N LEU A 274 -8.65 17.56 1.60
CA LEU A 274 -8.39 18.97 1.92
C LEU A 274 -7.90 19.16 3.35
N ASP A 275 -8.43 18.42 4.31
CA ASP A 275 -7.97 18.46 5.70
C ASP A 275 -6.60 17.81 5.83
N GLY A 276 -6.37 16.70 5.13
CA GLY A 276 -5.07 16.05 5.07
C GLY A 276 -3.98 16.95 4.51
N ILE A 277 -4.21 17.61 3.38
CA ILE A 277 -3.20 18.47 2.75
C ILE A 277 -2.91 19.75 3.56
N LYS A 278 -3.87 20.28 4.31
CA LYS A 278 -3.63 21.40 5.25
C LYS A 278 -2.67 21.00 6.37
N LEU A 279 -2.79 19.77 6.89
CA LEU A 279 -1.94 19.26 7.97
C LEU A 279 -0.58 18.73 7.45
N TYR A 280 -0.59 18.16 6.25
CA TYR A 280 0.57 17.51 5.63
C TYR A 280 0.79 18.01 4.20
N PRO A 281 1.19 19.30 4.04
CA PRO A 281 1.27 19.97 2.73
C PRO A 281 2.32 19.36 1.77
N LYS A 282 3.21 18.50 2.28
CA LYS A 282 4.23 17.81 1.48
C LYS A 282 3.86 16.37 1.13
N ASN A 283 2.67 15.90 1.52
CA ASN A 283 2.25 14.55 1.20
C ASN A 283 1.80 14.47 -0.27
N ALA A 284 2.63 13.83 -1.09
CA ALA A 284 2.39 13.70 -2.53
C ALA A 284 1.17 12.83 -2.85
N ASP A 285 0.88 11.81 -2.04
CA ASP A 285 -0.25 10.89 -2.27
C ASP A 285 -1.58 11.61 -2.07
N ILE A 286 -1.71 12.41 -1.00
CA ILE A 286 -2.89 13.24 -0.75
C ILE A 286 -3.08 14.25 -1.90
N LEU A 287 -2.01 14.93 -2.31
CA LEU A 287 -2.06 15.91 -3.39
C LEU A 287 -2.48 15.27 -4.72
N ASN A 288 -1.89 14.12 -5.05
CA ASN A 288 -2.22 13.37 -6.27
C ASN A 288 -3.67 12.85 -6.25
N ALA A 289 -4.14 12.36 -5.10
CA ALA A 289 -5.53 11.92 -4.93
C ALA A 289 -6.51 13.09 -5.11
N LEU A 290 -6.18 14.26 -4.54
CA LEU A 290 -6.99 15.49 -4.67
C LEU A 290 -7.07 15.94 -6.13
N MET A 291 -5.94 15.97 -6.85
CA MET A 291 -5.91 16.29 -8.27
C MET A 291 -6.72 15.31 -9.10
N THR A 292 -6.56 14.02 -8.86
CA THR A 292 -7.33 12.99 -9.55
C THR A 292 -8.82 13.18 -9.32
N LEU A 293 -9.24 13.43 -8.07
CA LEU A 293 -10.64 13.67 -7.74
C LEU A 293 -11.24 14.86 -8.52
N TYR A 294 -10.55 16.02 -8.53
CA TYR A 294 -11.03 17.21 -9.24
C TYR A 294 -11.03 17.07 -10.78
N THR A 295 -10.17 16.20 -11.32
CA THR A 295 -10.07 16.01 -12.78
C THR A 295 -10.93 14.86 -13.31
N SER A 296 -11.40 13.95 -12.43
CA SER A 296 -12.16 12.76 -12.83
C SER A 296 -13.62 12.80 -12.42
N GLU A 297 -14.00 13.68 -11.50
CA GLU A 297 -15.36 13.72 -10.93
C GLU A 297 -15.93 15.14 -11.04
N ASP A 298 -16.87 15.35 -11.93
CA ASP A 298 -17.52 16.65 -12.17
C ASP A 298 -18.11 17.29 -10.87
N LYS A 299 -18.53 16.45 -9.92
CA LYS A 299 -19.08 16.88 -8.62
C LYS A 299 -18.02 17.23 -7.58
N ALA A 300 -16.74 17.02 -7.87
CA ALA A 300 -15.67 17.36 -6.94
C ALA A 300 -15.42 18.87 -6.83
N GLY A 301 -15.83 19.64 -7.82
CA GLY A 301 -15.67 21.10 -7.88
C GLY A 301 -14.87 21.56 -9.09
N ASP A 302 -14.64 22.87 -9.17
CA ASP A 302 -13.86 23.46 -10.26
C ASP A 302 -12.34 23.20 -10.04
N PRO A 303 -11.63 22.58 -10.98
CA PRO A 303 -10.17 22.43 -10.90
C PRO A 303 -9.42 23.78 -10.67
N ALA A 304 -10.00 24.91 -11.04
CA ALA A 304 -9.43 26.24 -10.76
C ALA A 304 -9.30 26.56 -9.26
N GLU A 305 -10.20 26.01 -8.42
CA GLU A 305 -10.09 26.13 -6.93
C GLU A 305 -8.82 25.43 -6.44
N LEU A 306 -8.51 24.28 -7.00
CA LEU A 306 -7.32 23.52 -6.66
C LEU A 306 -6.04 24.25 -7.10
N VAL A 307 -6.06 24.92 -8.26
CA VAL A 307 -4.94 25.77 -8.71
C VAL A 307 -4.64 26.84 -7.67
N ALA A 308 -5.64 27.59 -7.23
CA ALA A 308 -5.45 28.66 -6.26
C ALA A 308 -4.84 28.14 -4.93
N MET A 309 -5.25 26.96 -4.49
CA MET A 309 -4.69 26.31 -3.30
C MET A 309 -3.22 25.92 -3.51
N VAL A 310 -2.90 25.23 -4.62
CA VAL A 310 -1.53 24.81 -4.95
C VAL A 310 -0.61 26.02 -5.10
N GLU A 311 -1.08 27.09 -5.73
CA GLU A 311 -0.31 28.34 -5.87
C GLU A 311 -0.05 29.03 -4.53
N SER A 312 -1.01 28.95 -3.58
CA SER A 312 -0.79 29.44 -2.21
C SER A 312 0.30 28.64 -1.50
N MET A 313 0.28 27.33 -1.63
CA MET A 313 1.30 26.44 -1.03
C MET A 313 2.68 26.66 -1.68
N LEU A 314 2.73 26.89 -2.99
CA LEU A 314 3.99 27.20 -3.72
C LEU A 314 4.60 28.56 -3.33
N LYS A 315 3.81 29.51 -2.82
CA LYS A 315 4.35 30.74 -2.24
C LYS A 315 5.10 30.49 -0.93
N GLU A 316 4.68 29.49 -0.18
CA GLU A 316 5.31 29.09 1.10
C GLU A 316 6.52 28.17 0.85
N ASP A 317 6.43 27.25 -0.12
CA ASP A 317 7.51 26.32 -0.48
C ASP A 317 7.68 26.26 -2.00
N PRO A 318 8.39 27.24 -2.60
CA PRO A 318 8.60 27.33 -4.07
C PRO A 318 9.54 26.24 -4.61
N THR A 319 10.17 25.45 -3.74
CA THR A 319 11.06 24.33 -4.10
C THR A 319 10.40 22.98 -4.01
N ASN A 320 9.10 22.90 -3.70
CA ASN A 320 8.37 21.67 -3.61
C ASN A 320 8.06 21.11 -5.00
N TYR A 321 8.78 20.06 -5.37
CA TYR A 321 8.64 19.38 -6.65
C TYR A 321 7.22 18.84 -6.87
N ASP A 322 6.62 18.22 -5.84
CA ASP A 322 5.32 17.56 -5.96
C ASP A 322 4.19 18.60 -6.19
N LEU A 323 4.31 19.77 -5.60
CA LEU A 323 3.39 20.89 -5.87
C LEU A 323 3.51 21.40 -7.32
N TRP A 324 4.72 21.56 -7.86
CA TRP A 324 4.93 21.95 -9.25
C TRP A 324 4.42 20.89 -10.22
N PHE A 325 4.74 19.62 -9.98
CA PHE A 325 4.27 18.50 -10.77
C PHE A 325 2.74 18.43 -10.78
N GLY A 326 2.14 18.57 -9.61
CA GLY A 326 0.71 18.61 -9.43
C GLY A 326 0.03 19.78 -10.13
N ARG A 327 0.61 20.98 -10.01
CA ARG A 327 0.13 22.18 -10.72
C ARG A 327 0.07 21.95 -12.23
N GLY A 328 1.09 21.34 -12.79
CA GLY A 328 1.13 21.01 -14.23
C GLY A 328 -0.01 20.05 -14.61
N ARG A 329 -0.30 19.04 -13.79
CA ARG A 329 -1.41 18.10 -14.04
C ARG A 329 -2.79 18.77 -13.98
N VAL A 330 -3.00 19.70 -13.03
CA VAL A 330 -4.27 20.44 -12.94
C VAL A 330 -4.46 21.34 -14.16
N PHE A 331 -3.41 22.05 -14.58
CA PHE A 331 -3.49 22.88 -15.79
C PHE A 331 -3.67 22.06 -17.07
N ASN A 332 -3.20 20.81 -17.11
CA ASN A 332 -3.53 19.90 -18.21
C ASN A 332 -5.04 19.60 -18.28
N ALA A 333 -5.69 19.35 -17.16
CA ALA A 333 -7.14 19.16 -17.13
C ALA A 333 -7.90 20.41 -17.58
N LEU A 334 -7.34 21.60 -17.32
CA LEU A 334 -7.85 22.88 -17.79
C LEU A 334 -7.42 23.22 -19.25
N GLN A 335 -6.68 22.32 -19.91
CA GLN A 335 -6.11 22.52 -21.26
C GLN A 335 -5.26 23.80 -21.39
N ASN A 336 -4.69 24.28 -20.29
CA ASN A 336 -3.78 25.43 -20.27
C ASN A 336 -2.34 24.95 -20.38
N TYR A 337 -1.93 24.65 -21.62
CA TYR A 337 -0.62 24.07 -21.89
C TYR A 337 0.55 25.01 -21.59
N ASP A 338 0.34 26.33 -21.62
CA ASP A 338 1.38 27.30 -21.22
C ASP A 338 1.74 27.18 -19.73
N GLU A 339 0.73 27.03 -18.86
CA GLU A 339 0.95 26.83 -17.44
C GLU A 339 1.46 25.42 -17.11
N CYS A 340 1.09 24.40 -17.94
CA CYS A 340 1.72 23.07 -17.86
C CYS A 340 3.23 23.17 -18.09
N ILE A 341 3.64 23.80 -19.21
CA ILE A 341 5.03 23.96 -19.58
C ILE A 341 5.81 24.65 -18.45
N LYS A 342 5.33 25.80 -17.95
CA LYS A 342 5.96 26.51 -16.83
C LYS A 342 6.13 25.62 -15.59
N SER A 343 5.13 24.81 -15.29
CA SER A 343 5.16 23.92 -14.12
C SER A 343 6.20 22.81 -14.29
N PHE A 344 6.26 22.19 -15.47
CA PHE A 344 7.23 21.13 -15.75
C PHE A 344 8.64 21.65 -15.98
N GLU A 345 8.82 22.89 -16.45
CA GLU A 345 10.13 23.57 -16.45
C GLU A 345 10.69 23.67 -15.04
N LYS A 346 9.84 24.03 -14.05
CA LYS A 346 10.24 24.03 -12.64
C LYS A 346 10.54 22.62 -12.11
N CYS A 347 9.80 21.62 -12.52
CA CYS A 347 10.09 20.23 -12.16
C CYS A 347 11.47 19.79 -12.70
N VAL A 348 11.79 20.11 -13.95
CA VAL A 348 13.10 19.82 -14.56
C VAL A 348 14.22 20.62 -13.88
N GLU A 349 13.98 21.89 -13.52
CA GLU A 349 14.94 22.70 -12.77
C GLU A 349 15.29 22.05 -11.42
N LEU A 350 14.26 21.53 -10.70
CA LEU A 350 14.43 20.92 -9.39
C LEU A 350 15.02 19.51 -9.46
N ARG A 351 14.62 18.72 -10.48
CA ARG A 351 15.06 17.33 -10.69
C ARG A 351 15.41 17.05 -12.15
N PRO A 352 16.56 17.52 -12.65
CA PRO A 352 16.90 17.45 -14.08
C PRO A 352 17.21 16.02 -14.58
N ALA A 353 17.46 15.08 -13.67
CA ALA A 353 17.76 13.69 -13.97
C ALA A 353 16.53 12.78 -13.96
N ASP A 354 15.36 13.29 -13.61
CA ASP A 354 14.14 12.49 -13.56
C ASP A 354 13.54 12.38 -14.98
N TYR A 355 13.09 11.15 -15.33
CA TYR A 355 12.52 10.87 -16.65
C TYR A 355 11.19 11.64 -16.87
N GLU A 356 10.27 11.52 -15.92
CA GLU A 356 8.89 12.00 -16.07
C GLU A 356 8.77 13.49 -16.39
N PRO A 357 9.43 14.43 -15.65
CA PRO A 357 9.27 15.84 -15.95
C PRO A 357 9.86 16.23 -17.32
N ASN A 358 10.94 15.59 -17.75
CA ASN A 358 11.51 15.81 -19.09
C ASN A 358 10.56 15.31 -20.19
N TYR A 359 9.95 14.13 -20.01
CA TYR A 359 8.97 13.58 -20.94
C TYR A 359 7.71 14.46 -21.02
N PHE A 360 7.13 14.82 -19.88
CA PHE A 360 5.93 15.67 -19.85
C PHE A 360 6.16 17.05 -20.40
N LEU A 361 7.34 17.64 -20.20
CA LEU A 361 7.66 18.93 -20.80
C LEU A 361 7.67 18.84 -22.33
N GLY A 362 8.27 17.80 -22.90
CA GLY A 362 8.16 17.51 -24.34
C GLY A 362 6.72 17.30 -24.79
N TYR A 363 5.97 16.50 -24.04
CA TYR A 363 4.57 16.21 -24.32
C TYR A 363 3.70 17.48 -24.37
N PHE A 364 3.85 18.41 -23.40
CA PHE A 364 3.04 19.62 -23.37
C PHE A 364 3.41 20.65 -24.44
N TYR A 365 4.64 20.66 -24.93
CA TYR A 365 4.96 21.40 -26.13
C TYR A 365 4.26 20.81 -27.36
N VAL A 366 4.15 19.49 -27.48
CA VAL A 366 3.38 18.84 -28.55
C VAL A 366 1.91 19.21 -28.43
N MET A 367 1.29 19.05 -27.26
CA MET A 367 -0.12 19.39 -27.04
C MET A 367 -0.44 20.85 -27.34
N LYS A 368 0.45 21.77 -26.97
CA LYS A 368 0.33 23.20 -27.34
C LYS A 368 0.36 23.39 -28.84
N ALA A 369 1.31 22.75 -29.54
CA ALA A 369 1.43 22.84 -30.98
C ALA A 369 0.24 22.21 -31.71
N ASP A 370 -0.29 21.08 -31.21
CA ASP A 370 -1.50 20.43 -31.71
C ASP A 370 -2.71 21.36 -31.59
N ALA A 371 -2.92 22.01 -30.45
CA ALA A 371 -4.00 22.96 -30.23
C ALA A 371 -3.86 24.21 -31.19
N MET A 372 -2.64 24.70 -31.36
CA MET A 372 -2.37 25.79 -32.31
C MET A 372 -2.67 25.37 -33.76
N ASN A 373 -2.29 24.14 -34.14
CA ASN A 373 -2.53 23.59 -35.45
C ASN A 373 -4.04 23.37 -35.73
N GLU A 374 -4.77 22.89 -34.72
CA GLU A 374 -6.23 22.74 -34.79
C GLU A 374 -6.91 24.12 -34.97
N ALA A 375 -6.53 25.10 -34.16
CA ALA A 375 -7.06 26.45 -34.27
C ALA A 375 -6.80 27.03 -35.65
N LEU A 376 -5.57 26.87 -36.18
CA LEU A 376 -5.19 27.29 -37.51
C LEU A 376 -5.97 26.62 -38.63
N ASN A 377 -6.28 25.31 -38.48
CA ASN A 377 -7.07 24.55 -39.44
C ASN A 377 -8.54 24.96 -39.48
N ASN A 378 -9.07 25.41 -38.33
CA ASN A 378 -10.46 25.82 -38.18
C ASN A 378 -10.69 27.32 -38.40
N ASP A 379 -9.64 28.13 -38.66
CA ASP A 379 -9.74 29.58 -38.91
C ASP A 379 -10.03 29.86 -40.38
N PRO A 380 -11.28 30.27 -40.73
CA PRO A 380 -11.63 30.57 -42.09
C PRO A 380 -11.02 31.89 -42.65
N THR A 381 -10.37 32.67 -41.79
CA THR A 381 -9.78 33.96 -42.19
C THR A 381 -8.37 33.83 -42.72
N ILE A 382 -7.71 32.69 -42.51
CA ILE A 382 -6.34 32.42 -42.96
C ILE A 382 -6.33 32.14 -44.47
N THR A 383 -5.65 33.02 -45.21
CA THR A 383 -5.50 32.85 -46.66
C THR A 383 -4.41 31.83 -47.00
N TYR A 384 -4.46 31.31 -48.24
CA TYR A 384 -3.44 30.40 -48.76
C TYR A 384 -2.03 30.98 -48.69
N GLU A 385 -1.89 32.31 -48.88
CA GLU A 385 -0.60 33.02 -48.84
C GLU A 385 -0.07 33.17 -47.40
N GLN A 386 -0.96 33.26 -46.40
CA GLN A 386 -0.60 33.38 -45.00
C GLN A 386 -0.28 32.01 -44.35
N ARG A 387 -0.86 30.95 -44.87
CA ARG A 387 -0.75 29.61 -44.30
C ARG A 387 0.68 29.14 -44.02
N PRO A 388 1.67 29.30 -44.93
CA PRO A 388 3.03 28.85 -44.65
C PRO A 388 3.68 29.54 -43.45
N ALA A 389 3.36 30.83 -43.26
CA ALA A 389 3.90 31.60 -42.13
C ALA A 389 3.31 31.17 -40.79
N GLU A 390 2.03 30.83 -40.77
CA GLU A 390 1.36 30.29 -39.57
C GLU A 390 1.81 28.85 -39.26
N ASP A 391 1.93 27.99 -40.29
CA ASP A 391 2.49 26.65 -40.15
C ASP A 391 3.93 26.69 -39.59
N ALA A 392 4.73 27.66 -39.96
CA ALA A 392 6.07 27.84 -39.43
C ALA A 392 6.06 28.16 -37.93
N LYS A 393 5.09 28.95 -37.44
CA LYS A 393 4.92 29.24 -36.01
C LYS A 393 4.56 27.96 -35.22
N VAL A 394 3.64 27.17 -35.76
CA VAL A 394 3.25 25.89 -35.17
C VAL A 394 4.45 24.92 -35.10
N ASN A 395 5.18 24.80 -36.23
CA ASN A 395 6.35 23.94 -36.29
C ASN A 395 7.47 24.40 -35.35
N ALA A 396 7.62 25.72 -35.10
CA ALA A 396 8.56 26.23 -34.10
C ALA A 396 8.23 25.77 -32.69
N VAL A 397 6.95 25.61 -32.33
CA VAL A 397 6.52 25.05 -31.02
C VAL A 397 6.77 23.55 -30.97
N TYR A 398 6.46 22.78 -32.01
CA TYR A 398 6.83 21.35 -32.07
C TYR A 398 8.35 21.15 -31.94
N ALA A 399 9.18 22.03 -32.54
CA ALA A 399 10.61 21.90 -32.41
C ALA A 399 11.12 22.06 -30.98
N GLN A 400 10.42 22.83 -30.15
CA GLN A 400 10.76 22.98 -28.72
C GLN A 400 10.54 21.67 -27.91
N ALA A 401 9.66 20.76 -28.35
CA ALA A 401 9.46 19.49 -27.71
C ALA A 401 10.65 18.52 -27.89
N PHE A 402 11.36 18.64 -29.01
CA PHE A 402 12.34 17.64 -29.43
C PHE A 402 13.47 17.42 -28.41
N PRO A 403 14.17 18.46 -27.90
CA PRO A 403 15.28 18.27 -26.95
C PRO A 403 14.84 17.63 -25.64
N TRP A 404 13.58 17.81 -25.20
CA TRP A 404 13.05 17.23 -23.99
C TRP A 404 12.82 15.74 -24.13
N PHE A 405 12.30 15.28 -25.26
CA PHE A 405 12.21 13.84 -25.55
C PHE A 405 13.59 13.20 -25.76
N GLU A 406 14.57 13.90 -26.37
CA GLU A 406 15.95 13.41 -26.43
C GLU A 406 16.53 13.24 -25.02
N LYS A 407 16.27 14.19 -24.11
CA LYS A 407 16.69 14.12 -22.72
C LYS A 407 15.98 12.98 -21.99
N ALA A 408 14.66 12.83 -22.11
CA ALA A 408 13.91 11.73 -21.53
C ALA A 408 14.43 10.37 -21.99
N HIS A 409 14.63 10.18 -23.30
CA HIS A 409 15.22 8.97 -23.87
C HIS A 409 16.65 8.71 -23.34
N SER A 410 17.47 9.75 -23.13
CA SER A 410 18.82 9.58 -22.56
C SER A 410 18.80 9.10 -21.12
N ILE A 411 17.73 9.41 -20.36
CA ILE A 411 17.52 8.98 -18.97
C ILE A 411 16.95 7.55 -18.93
N ASN A 412 15.96 7.26 -19.76
CA ASN A 412 15.38 5.94 -19.91
C ASN A 412 15.41 5.45 -21.37
N PRO A 413 16.52 4.83 -21.81
CA PRO A 413 16.67 4.37 -23.20
C PRO A 413 15.73 3.24 -23.60
N SER A 414 15.11 2.56 -22.66
CA SER A 414 14.18 1.44 -22.92
C SER A 414 12.75 1.90 -23.16
N ASP A 415 12.42 3.16 -22.93
CA ASP A 415 11.07 3.68 -23.13
C ASP A 415 10.81 3.99 -24.62
N ILE A 416 9.92 3.20 -25.20
CA ILE A 416 9.52 3.34 -26.61
C ILE A 416 8.71 4.61 -26.87
N ALA A 417 7.99 5.16 -25.89
CA ALA A 417 7.11 6.31 -26.07
C ALA A 417 7.90 7.58 -26.43
N ALA A 418 9.03 7.84 -25.75
CA ALA A 418 9.89 8.97 -26.08
C ALA A 418 10.47 8.85 -27.51
N VAL A 419 10.84 7.64 -27.92
CA VAL A 419 11.37 7.36 -29.28
C VAL A 419 10.28 7.54 -30.34
N GLU A 420 9.04 7.17 -30.03
CA GLU A 420 7.89 7.37 -30.91
C GLU A 420 7.64 8.86 -31.18
N TYR A 421 7.65 9.71 -30.13
CA TYR A 421 7.56 11.17 -30.29
C TYR A 421 8.73 11.72 -31.08
N LEU A 422 9.96 11.31 -30.82
CA LEU A 422 11.16 11.76 -31.56
C LEU A 422 11.06 11.41 -33.04
N LYS A 423 10.59 10.21 -33.38
CA LYS A 423 10.35 9.80 -34.75
C LYS A 423 9.26 10.67 -35.42
N ALA A 424 8.11 10.84 -34.74
CA ALA A 424 6.96 11.58 -35.26
C ALA A 424 7.34 13.08 -35.52
N LEU A 425 7.98 13.69 -34.52
CA LEU A 425 8.47 15.07 -34.62
C LEU A 425 9.53 15.23 -35.69
N GLY A 426 10.48 14.28 -35.79
CA GLY A 426 11.52 14.31 -36.82
C GLY A 426 10.91 14.28 -38.23
N PHE A 427 9.87 13.46 -38.48
CA PHE A 427 9.18 13.45 -39.76
C PHE A 427 8.35 14.71 -40.01
N ARG A 428 7.64 15.23 -39.00
CA ARG A 428 6.86 16.46 -39.13
C ARG A 428 7.75 17.65 -39.47
N LEU A 429 8.91 17.75 -38.84
CA LEU A 429 9.87 18.86 -38.97
C LEU A 429 10.96 18.59 -40.03
N ARG A 430 10.80 17.60 -40.92
CA ARG A 430 11.80 17.10 -41.83
C ARG A 430 12.40 18.18 -42.78
N ASP A 431 11.64 19.28 -43.01
CA ASP A 431 12.07 20.39 -43.84
C ASP A 431 12.96 21.38 -43.07
N MET A 432 13.12 21.19 -41.75
CA MET A 432 14.06 21.96 -40.93
C MET A 432 15.45 21.27 -40.95
N ASP A 433 16.50 22.07 -40.85
CA ASP A 433 17.87 21.59 -40.90
C ASP A 433 18.19 20.49 -39.91
N GLY A 434 18.74 19.36 -40.39
CA GLY A 434 19.12 18.19 -39.58
C GLY A 434 17.97 17.33 -39.11
N MET A 435 16.70 17.69 -39.28
CA MET A 435 15.57 16.94 -38.74
C MET A 435 15.28 15.63 -39.49
N MET A 436 15.59 15.59 -40.81
CA MET A 436 15.46 14.37 -41.58
C MET A 436 16.45 13.27 -41.12
N ASP A 437 17.66 13.63 -40.72
CA ASP A 437 18.64 12.69 -40.15
C ASP A 437 18.20 12.19 -38.80
N LYS A 438 17.63 13.06 -37.97
CA LYS A 438 17.04 12.70 -36.69
C LYS A 438 15.85 11.74 -36.88
N TYR A 439 14.96 11.99 -37.83
CA TYR A 439 13.90 11.06 -38.20
C TYR A 439 14.44 9.69 -38.54
N ASN A 440 15.41 9.59 -39.44
CA ASN A 440 16.01 8.34 -39.87
C ASN A 440 16.59 7.56 -38.64
N LYS A 441 17.35 8.26 -37.79
CA LYS A 441 17.93 7.71 -36.57
C LYS A 441 16.85 7.09 -35.65
N TYR A 442 15.82 7.86 -35.31
CA TYR A 442 14.80 7.39 -34.36
C TYR A 442 13.80 6.43 -34.98
N ASN A 443 13.59 6.45 -36.28
CA ASN A 443 12.80 5.46 -36.98
C ASN A 443 13.48 4.07 -36.97
N GLU A 444 14.80 4.01 -37.17
CA GLU A 444 15.54 2.75 -37.06
C GLU A 444 15.58 2.24 -35.62
N LEU A 445 15.79 3.13 -34.64
CA LEU A 445 15.73 2.78 -33.24
C LEU A 445 14.35 2.24 -32.82
N PHE A 446 13.27 2.89 -33.26
CA PHE A 446 11.90 2.46 -32.98
C PHE A 446 11.62 1.04 -33.50
N LYS A 447 12.10 0.72 -34.73
CA LYS A 447 11.98 -0.63 -35.30
C LYS A 447 12.72 -1.70 -34.48
N GLN A 448 13.86 -1.33 -33.85
CA GLN A 448 14.65 -2.24 -33.03
C GLN A 448 14.02 -2.48 -31.64
N MET A 449 13.15 -1.59 -31.20
CA MET A 449 12.47 -1.67 -29.89
C MET A 449 11.11 -2.37 -29.96
N GLN A 450 10.55 -2.60 -31.17
CA GLN A 450 9.35 -3.41 -31.42
C GLN A 450 9.67 -4.91 -31.46
#